data_1fa9d2f3aa988106f5e015186e24ad56
#
_entry.id   1fa9d2f3aa988106f5e015186e24ad56
#
_cell.length_a   1.000
_cell.length_b   1.000
_cell.length_c   1.000
_cell.angle_alpha   90.00
_cell.angle_beta   90.00
_cell.angle_gamma   90.00
#
_symmetry.space_group_name_H-M   'P 1'
#
loop_
_entity.id
_entity.type
_entity.pdbx_description
1 polymer ?
#
loop_
_entity_poly.entity_id
_entity_poly.type
_entity_poly.pdbx_seq_one_letter_code
_entity_poly.pdbx_strand_id
1 'polypeptide(L)'
;EGRMVGTLTDGDSRRALIAGASVLDTAEQVMHRNFNYMRVEDIQNVQEIKRQKEMMMKLIPVLDQEMHIVDVIDLERFKTRLPIDAVLMAGGKGERLRPLTEKTPKPLLPVGGKAIIDHNVDRLIACGVNHISVTINYLKEQIEEHYEKPRNGVQVKTVCEPKFLGTIGSIKFVENFYNDTVL
;
A
#
# COMPACT_ATOMS: atom_id res chain seq x y z
N GLU A 1 19.55 22.35 -5.90
CA GLU A 1 19.30 21.41 -7.01
C GLU A 1 18.28 20.35 -6.55
N GLY A 2 17.43 19.86 -7.49
CA GLY A 2 16.45 18.80 -7.21
C GLY A 2 15.07 19.28 -6.74
N ARG A 3 14.85 20.58 -6.52
CA ARG A 3 13.51 21.11 -6.17
C ARG A 3 12.57 21.09 -7.36
N MET A 4 11.34 20.70 -7.11
CA MET A 4 10.29 20.79 -8.11
C MET A 4 9.85 22.25 -8.31
N VAL A 5 9.87 22.72 -9.55
CA VAL A 5 9.58 24.12 -9.91
C VAL A 5 8.33 24.28 -10.78
N GLY A 6 7.81 23.17 -11.31
CA GLY A 6 6.62 23.16 -12.16
C GLY A 6 6.32 21.78 -12.71
N THR A 7 5.20 21.68 -13.41
CA THR A 7 4.79 20.49 -14.18
C THR A 7 4.63 20.86 -15.65
N LEU A 8 4.89 19.90 -16.51
CA LEU A 8 4.67 20.02 -17.95
C LEU A 8 3.92 18.79 -18.43
N THR A 9 2.74 18.99 -19.00
CA THR A 9 1.94 17.95 -19.59
C THR A 9 1.85 18.12 -21.11
N ASP A 10 1.41 17.08 -21.82
CA ASP A 10 1.11 17.16 -23.25
C ASP A 10 0.11 18.31 -23.56
N GLY A 11 -0.89 18.49 -22.67
CA GLY A 11 -1.86 19.59 -22.79
C GLY A 11 -1.22 20.97 -22.63
N ASP A 12 -0.23 21.13 -21.75
CA ASP A 12 0.49 22.39 -21.57
C ASP A 12 1.33 22.71 -22.81
N SER A 13 2.04 21.72 -23.35
CA SER A 13 2.82 21.85 -24.57
C SER A 13 1.95 22.25 -25.76
N ARG A 14 0.80 21.60 -25.94
CA ARG A 14 -0.14 21.96 -27.02
C ARG A 14 -0.70 23.37 -26.86
N ARG A 15 -1.11 23.77 -25.67
CA ARG A 15 -1.60 25.14 -25.40
C ARG A 15 -0.52 26.20 -25.68
N ALA A 16 0.70 25.94 -25.26
CA ALA A 16 1.82 26.82 -25.50
C ALA A 16 2.10 27.00 -27.00
N LEU A 17 2.11 25.91 -27.77
CA LEU A 17 2.29 25.98 -29.23
C LEU A 17 1.16 26.76 -29.93
N ILE A 18 -0.10 26.55 -29.50
CA ILE A 18 -1.25 27.31 -30.04
C ILE A 18 -1.11 28.81 -29.69
N ALA A 19 -0.54 29.14 -28.53
CA ALA A 19 -0.28 30.50 -28.10
C ALA A 19 0.97 31.15 -28.77
N GLY A 20 1.65 30.40 -29.66
CA GLY A 20 2.79 30.92 -30.43
C GLY A 20 4.18 30.55 -29.87
N ALA A 21 4.24 29.67 -28.89
CA ALA A 21 5.51 29.12 -28.43
C ALA A 21 6.18 28.24 -29.50
N SER A 22 7.50 28.18 -29.48
CA SER A 22 8.32 27.37 -30.37
C SER A 22 8.69 26.04 -29.69
N VAL A 23 8.92 25.00 -30.49
CA VAL A 23 9.52 23.74 -30.02
C VAL A 23 10.95 23.92 -29.49
N LEU A 24 11.57 25.07 -29.73
CA LEU A 24 12.88 25.45 -29.22
C LEU A 24 12.82 26.18 -27.87
N ASP A 25 11.61 26.52 -27.40
CA ASP A 25 11.46 27.17 -26.11
C ASP A 25 11.77 26.18 -24.97
N THR A 26 12.27 26.72 -23.86
CA THR A 26 12.65 25.88 -22.71
C THR A 26 11.41 25.37 -21.96
N ALA A 27 11.52 24.23 -21.28
CA ALA A 27 10.45 23.71 -20.42
C ALA A 27 10.00 24.75 -19.37
N GLU A 28 10.92 25.58 -18.89
CA GLU A 28 10.65 26.64 -17.93
C GLU A 28 9.67 27.71 -18.45
N GLN A 29 9.71 28.01 -19.74
CA GLN A 29 8.83 28.99 -20.39
C GLN A 29 7.41 28.51 -20.57
N VAL A 30 7.20 27.16 -20.69
CA VAL A 30 5.93 26.56 -21.01
C VAL A 30 5.32 25.74 -19.86
N MET A 31 6.09 25.46 -18.79
CA MET A 31 5.61 24.70 -17.65
C MET A 31 4.55 25.43 -16.84
N HIS A 32 3.70 24.68 -16.19
CA HIS A 32 2.73 25.17 -15.23
C HIS A 32 3.36 25.29 -13.84
N ARG A 33 3.51 26.54 -13.35
CA ARG A 33 4.15 26.82 -12.05
C ARG A 33 3.22 26.63 -10.85
N ASN A 34 1.91 26.79 -11.06
CA ASN A 34 0.91 26.58 -10.03
C ASN A 34 0.37 25.13 -10.09
N PHE A 35 1.23 24.17 -9.80
CA PHE A 35 0.92 22.75 -9.88
C PHE A 35 0.38 22.19 -8.57
N ASN A 36 -0.42 21.14 -8.67
CA ASN A 36 -0.91 20.39 -7.51
C ASN A 36 0.15 19.40 -7.03
N TYR A 37 0.31 19.30 -5.72
CA TYR A 37 1.18 18.34 -5.06
C TYR A 37 0.59 17.95 -3.70
N MET A 38 1.10 16.89 -3.11
CA MET A 38 0.83 16.51 -1.72
C MET A 38 2.10 16.64 -0.88
N ARG A 39 1.94 16.92 0.39
CA ARG A 39 3.04 16.82 1.36
C ARG A 39 3.18 15.38 1.85
N VAL A 40 4.39 15.02 2.28
CA VAL A 40 4.65 13.69 2.86
C VAL A 40 3.71 13.41 4.02
N GLU A 41 3.41 14.42 4.84
CA GLU A 41 2.53 14.33 6.00
C GLU A 41 1.08 14.02 5.60
N ASP A 42 0.67 14.42 4.39
CA ASP A 42 -0.71 14.28 3.90
C ASP A 42 -0.95 12.97 3.11
N ILE A 43 0.08 12.14 2.92
CA ILE A 43 -0.04 10.89 2.14
C ILE A 43 -1.13 9.95 2.70
N GLN A 44 -1.36 9.96 4.00
CA GLN A 44 -2.39 9.15 4.66
C GLN A 44 -3.74 9.87 4.78
N ASN A 45 -3.82 11.12 4.36
CA ASN A 45 -5.06 11.90 4.43
C ASN A 45 -6.02 11.50 3.30
N VAL A 46 -6.97 10.61 3.64
CA VAL A 46 -7.97 10.09 2.69
C VAL A 46 -8.81 11.19 2.06
N GLN A 47 -9.12 12.26 2.81
CA GLN A 47 -9.91 13.37 2.30
C GLN A 47 -9.14 14.17 1.25
N GLU A 48 -7.84 14.40 1.46
CA GLU A 48 -7.00 15.10 0.49
C GLU A 48 -6.83 14.27 -0.78
N ILE A 49 -6.60 12.96 -0.66
CA ILE A 49 -6.53 12.05 -1.81
C ILE A 49 -7.84 12.05 -2.60
N LYS A 50 -8.98 12.05 -1.90
CA LYS A 50 -10.31 12.10 -2.54
C LYS A 50 -10.50 13.42 -3.28
N ARG A 51 -10.14 14.55 -2.68
CA ARG A 51 -10.17 15.87 -3.31
C ARG A 51 -9.33 15.91 -4.58
N GLN A 52 -8.13 15.38 -4.56
CA GLN A 52 -7.24 15.33 -5.71
C GLN A 52 -7.81 14.45 -6.85
N LYS A 53 -8.49 13.34 -6.50
CA LYS A 53 -9.23 12.52 -7.48
C LYS A 53 -10.40 13.27 -8.12
N GLU A 54 -11.15 14.05 -7.35
CA GLU A 54 -12.25 14.87 -7.86
C GLU A 54 -11.77 15.95 -8.84
N MET A 55 -10.52 16.40 -8.71
CA MET A 55 -9.86 17.31 -9.66
C MET A 55 -9.37 16.61 -10.94
N MET A 56 -9.72 15.33 -11.16
CA MET A 56 -9.33 14.51 -12.33
C MET A 56 -7.80 14.41 -12.54
N MET A 57 -7.02 14.58 -11.48
CA MET A 57 -5.58 14.40 -11.54
C MET A 57 -5.25 12.91 -11.66
N LYS A 58 -4.28 12.57 -12.50
CA LYS A 58 -3.81 11.17 -12.68
C LYS A 58 -2.59 10.89 -11.81
N LEU A 59 -1.63 11.79 -11.82
CA LEU A 59 -0.38 11.70 -11.09
C LEU A 59 -0.24 12.90 -10.17
N ILE A 60 0.13 12.66 -8.91
CA ILE A 60 0.40 13.72 -7.94
C ILE A 60 1.80 13.52 -7.37
N PRO A 61 2.70 14.49 -7.51
CA PRO A 61 3.98 14.47 -6.84
C PRO A 61 3.80 14.68 -5.33
N VAL A 62 4.55 13.90 -4.56
CA VAL A 62 4.66 14.05 -3.11
C VAL A 62 5.98 14.73 -2.81
N LEU A 63 5.90 15.84 -2.09
CA LEU A 63 7.05 16.70 -1.83
C LEU A 63 7.37 16.75 -0.34
N ASP A 64 8.67 16.85 -0.03
CA ASP A 64 9.17 17.18 1.29
C ASP A 64 9.04 18.70 1.59
N GLN A 65 9.56 19.12 2.74
CA GLN A 65 9.50 20.53 3.16
C GLN A 65 10.35 21.44 2.27
N GLU A 66 11.40 20.92 1.66
CA GLU A 66 12.29 21.61 0.74
C GLU A 66 11.83 21.59 -0.73
N MET A 67 10.64 21.01 -1.01
CA MET A 67 10.07 20.86 -2.35
C MET A 67 10.78 19.83 -3.24
N HIS A 68 11.50 18.86 -2.67
CA HIS A 68 12.03 17.72 -3.43
C HIS A 68 10.97 16.65 -3.60
N ILE A 69 10.97 15.98 -4.75
CA ILE A 69 10.06 14.87 -5.01
C ILE A 69 10.56 13.64 -4.23
N VAL A 70 9.73 13.16 -3.31
CA VAL A 70 9.99 11.94 -2.53
C VAL A 70 9.17 10.75 -3.02
N ASP A 71 8.02 11.01 -3.67
CA ASP A 71 7.16 9.96 -4.25
C ASP A 71 6.27 10.57 -5.35
N VAL A 72 5.63 9.71 -6.16
CA VAL A 72 4.60 10.10 -7.14
C VAL A 72 3.42 9.14 -7.01
N ILE A 73 2.27 9.66 -6.65
CA ILE A 73 1.04 8.88 -6.50
C ILE A 73 0.30 8.82 -7.83
N ASP A 74 0.11 7.59 -8.35
CA ASP A 74 -0.77 7.32 -9.48
C ASP A 74 -2.20 7.12 -8.97
N LEU A 75 -3.05 8.14 -9.13
CA LEU A 75 -4.43 8.13 -8.65
C LEU A 75 -5.37 7.21 -9.46
N GLU A 76 -5.00 6.81 -10.68
CA GLU A 76 -5.76 5.81 -11.44
C GLU A 76 -5.57 4.41 -10.84
N ARG A 77 -4.36 4.10 -10.36
CA ARG A 77 -4.01 2.84 -9.68
C ARG A 77 -4.30 2.88 -8.19
N PHE A 78 -4.40 4.06 -7.63
CA PHE A 78 -4.58 4.27 -6.21
C PHE A 78 -6.01 3.94 -5.77
N LYS A 79 -6.21 2.73 -5.27
CA LYS A 79 -7.55 2.27 -4.88
C LYS A 79 -8.02 2.80 -3.54
N THR A 80 -7.19 3.16 -2.62
CA THR A 80 -7.48 3.83 -1.33
C THR A 80 -6.31 3.54 -0.36
N ARG A 81 -5.73 4.54 0.30
CA ARG A 81 -4.92 4.29 1.49
C ARG A 81 -5.85 4.38 2.68
N LEU A 82 -6.12 3.26 3.31
CA LEU A 82 -6.95 3.23 4.51
C LEU A 82 -6.02 3.28 5.72
N PRO A 83 -6.19 4.25 6.65
CA PRO A 83 -5.49 4.26 7.93
C PRO A 83 -6.10 3.18 8.83
N ILE A 84 -5.80 1.93 8.51
CA ILE A 84 -6.30 0.76 9.25
C ILE A 84 -5.16 -0.20 9.51
N ASP A 85 -5.28 -0.95 10.59
CA ASP A 85 -4.50 -2.15 10.84
C ASP A 85 -5.24 -3.36 10.28
N ALA A 86 -4.51 -4.37 9.84
CA ALA A 86 -5.13 -5.61 9.39
C ALA A 86 -4.63 -6.80 10.21
N VAL A 87 -5.55 -7.69 10.56
CA VAL A 87 -5.26 -8.95 11.24
C VAL A 87 -5.76 -10.11 10.41
N LEU A 88 -4.84 -10.92 9.89
CA LEU A 88 -5.14 -12.15 9.17
C LEU A 88 -5.06 -13.35 10.12
N MET A 89 -6.15 -14.07 10.25
CA MET A 89 -6.22 -15.24 11.13
C MET A 89 -5.77 -16.49 10.38
N ALA A 90 -4.60 -17.01 10.74
CA ALA A 90 -3.94 -18.12 10.07
C ALA A 90 -3.66 -19.35 10.99
N GLY A 91 -4.21 -19.39 12.22
CA GLY A 91 -3.96 -20.42 13.20
C GLY A 91 -4.68 -21.75 12.99
N GLY A 92 -5.60 -21.85 12.03
CA GLY A 92 -6.44 -23.02 11.81
C GLY A 92 -5.71 -24.21 11.17
N LYS A 93 -6.08 -25.46 11.59
CA LYS A 93 -5.49 -26.71 11.08
C LYS A 93 -5.82 -27.04 9.62
N GLY A 94 -6.85 -26.41 9.04
CA GLY A 94 -7.24 -26.67 7.65
C GLY A 94 -7.74 -28.09 7.37
N GLU A 95 -8.38 -28.77 8.33
CA GLU A 95 -8.74 -30.20 8.29
C GLU A 95 -9.52 -30.61 7.05
N ARG A 96 -10.35 -29.72 6.49
CA ARG A 96 -11.14 -29.98 5.28
C ARG A 96 -10.28 -30.15 4.02
N LEU A 97 -9.02 -29.72 4.06
CA LEU A 97 -8.09 -29.79 2.93
C LEU A 97 -7.03 -30.89 3.09
N ARG A 98 -7.20 -31.81 4.05
CA ARG A 98 -6.31 -32.96 4.19
C ARG A 98 -6.40 -33.85 2.94
N PRO A 99 -5.28 -34.46 2.52
CA PRO A 99 -3.95 -34.51 3.18
C PRO A 99 -3.03 -33.30 2.94
N LEU A 100 -3.44 -32.32 2.12
CA LEU A 100 -2.60 -31.18 1.72
C LEU A 100 -2.09 -30.37 2.93
N THR A 101 -2.94 -30.28 3.97
CA THR A 101 -2.65 -29.47 5.16
C THR A 101 -1.96 -30.23 6.29
N GLU A 102 -1.54 -31.47 6.07
CA GLU A 102 -0.79 -32.24 7.08
C GLU A 102 0.65 -31.76 7.24
N LYS A 103 1.26 -31.32 6.15
CA LYS A 103 2.68 -30.88 6.10
C LYS A 103 2.85 -29.40 5.80
N THR A 104 1.81 -28.75 5.27
CA THR A 104 1.85 -27.33 4.89
C THR A 104 0.61 -26.63 5.47
N PRO A 105 0.75 -25.54 6.23
CA PRO A 105 -0.41 -24.85 6.76
C PRO A 105 -1.26 -24.28 5.62
N LYS A 106 -2.59 -24.33 5.75
CA LYS A 106 -3.54 -23.87 4.73
C LYS A 106 -3.15 -22.49 4.12
N PRO A 107 -2.75 -21.50 4.91
CA PRO A 107 -2.39 -20.17 4.37
C PRO A 107 -1.24 -20.20 3.38
N LEU A 108 -0.33 -21.17 3.48
CA LEU A 108 0.82 -21.32 2.60
C LEU A 108 0.57 -22.25 1.39
N LEU A 109 -0.60 -22.88 1.29
CA LEU A 109 -0.93 -23.67 0.10
C LEU A 109 -0.93 -22.76 -1.15
N PRO A 110 -0.30 -23.20 -2.27
CA PRO A 110 -0.21 -22.37 -3.46
C PRO A 110 -1.52 -22.37 -4.25
N VAL A 111 -1.92 -21.17 -4.69
CA VAL A 111 -2.97 -20.94 -5.67
C VAL A 111 -2.42 -20.03 -6.75
N GLY A 112 -2.38 -20.51 -8.01
CA GLY A 112 -1.77 -19.77 -9.09
C GLY A 112 -0.27 -19.48 -8.88
N GLY A 113 0.46 -20.43 -8.25
CA GLY A 113 1.90 -20.29 -7.99
C GLY A 113 2.27 -19.40 -6.80
N LYS A 114 1.30 -18.95 -6.00
CA LYS A 114 1.48 -18.03 -4.87
C LYS A 114 0.70 -18.52 -3.65
N ALA A 115 1.24 -18.37 -2.44
CA ALA A 115 0.55 -18.74 -1.21
C ALA A 115 -0.80 -18.01 -1.06
N ILE A 116 -1.82 -18.72 -0.58
CA ILE A 116 -3.18 -18.15 -0.40
C ILE A 116 -3.13 -16.86 0.40
N ILE A 117 -2.39 -16.86 1.52
CA ILE A 117 -2.28 -15.70 2.40
C ILE A 117 -1.63 -14.50 1.72
N ASP A 118 -0.70 -14.76 0.80
CA ASP A 118 0.01 -13.70 0.08
C ASP A 118 -0.88 -12.91 -0.89
N HIS A 119 -1.93 -13.54 -1.42
CA HIS A 119 -2.91 -12.79 -2.21
C HIS A 119 -3.61 -11.72 -1.38
N ASN A 120 -3.92 -12.03 -0.10
CA ASN A 120 -4.56 -11.09 0.81
C ASN A 120 -3.56 -10.02 1.28
N VAL A 121 -2.37 -10.42 1.70
CA VAL A 121 -1.31 -9.49 2.16
C VAL A 121 -0.95 -8.50 1.06
N ASP A 122 -0.69 -8.96 -0.16
CA ASP A 122 -0.33 -8.07 -1.27
C ASP A 122 -1.49 -7.11 -1.63
N ARG A 123 -2.74 -7.58 -1.50
CA ARG A 123 -3.90 -6.71 -1.72
C ARG A 123 -4.03 -5.63 -0.63
N LEU A 124 -3.80 -5.99 0.63
CA LEU A 124 -3.77 -5.03 1.73
C LEU A 124 -2.68 -3.98 1.53
N ILE A 125 -1.47 -4.42 1.20
CA ILE A 125 -0.34 -3.53 0.90
C ILE A 125 -0.68 -2.61 -0.29
N ALA A 126 -1.27 -3.15 -1.35
CA ALA A 126 -1.69 -2.35 -2.50
C ALA A 126 -2.80 -1.33 -2.16
N CYS A 127 -3.55 -1.55 -1.08
CA CYS A 127 -4.50 -0.59 -0.51
C CYS A 127 -3.85 0.36 0.52
N GLY A 128 -2.52 0.30 0.70
CA GLY A 128 -1.76 1.18 1.59
C GLY A 128 -1.79 0.78 3.06
N VAL A 129 -2.22 -0.44 3.38
CA VAL A 129 -2.16 -0.97 4.75
C VAL A 129 -0.71 -1.36 5.07
N ASN A 130 -0.10 -0.69 6.04
CA ASN A 130 1.29 -0.89 6.42
C ASN A 130 1.47 -1.70 7.71
N HIS A 131 0.41 -1.81 8.51
CA HIS A 131 0.39 -2.55 9.77
C HIS A 131 -0.44 -3.82 9.59
N ILE A 132 0.24 -4.92 9.31
CA ILE A 132 -0.39 -6.22 9.05
C ILE A 132 0.12 -7.23 10.07
N SER A 133 -0.79 -7.83 10.83
CA SER A 133 -0.50 -8.93 11.74
C SER A 133 -1.13 -10.22 11.23
N VAL A 134 -0.44 -11.33 11.41
CA VAL A 134 -0.92 -12.67 11.08
C VAL A 134 -0.92 -13.50 12.35
N THR A 135 -2.09 -13.89 12.83
CA THR A 135 -2.17 -14.79 14.00
C THR A 135 -1.95 -16.24 13.56
N ILE A 136 -1.08 -16.94 14.27
CA ILE A 136 -0.59 -18.26 13.89
C ILE A 136 -0.67 -19.25 15.06
N ASN A 137 -0.86 -20.52 14.74
CA ASN A 137 -0.85 -21.62 15.72
C ASN A 137 -0.36 -22.92 15.09
N TYR A 138 -1.15 -23.54 14.21
CA TYR A 138 -0.80 -24.80 13.56
C TYR A 138 0.32 -24.61 12.54
N LEU A 139 1.41 -25.42 12.65
CA LEU A 139 2.61 -25.33 11.80
C LEU A 139 3.15 -23.90 11.71
N LYS A 140 3.15 -23.18 12.82
CA LYS A 140 3.44 -21.75 12.92
C LYS A 140 4.83 -21.39 12.41
N GLU A 141 5.81 -22.27 12.62
CA GLU A 141 7.21 -22.05 12.23
C GLU A 141 7.36 -21.79 10.73
N GLN A 142 6.55 -22.44 9.90
CA GLN A 142 6.56 -22.22 8.46
C GLN A 142 6.04 -20.83 8.06
N ILE A 143 5.04 -20.31 8.80
CA ILE A 143 4.50 -18.97 8.54
C ILE A 143 5.45 -17.90 9.08
N GLU A 144 6.11 -18.15 10.22
CA GLU A 144 7.15 -17.27 10.77
C GLU A 144 8.31 -17.12 9.78
N GLU A 145 8.84 -18.24 9.27
CA GLU A 145 9.89 -18.26 8.25
C GLU A 145 9.46 -17.54 6.96
N HIS A 146 8.21 -17.75 6.51
CA HIS A 146 7.67 -17.15 5.30
C HIS A 146 7.63 -15.61 5.37
N TYR A 147 7.38 -15.04 6.55
CA TYR A 147 7.30 -13.59 6.80
C TYR A 147 8.52 -13.03 7.55
N GLU A 148 9.62 -13.77 7.62
CA GLU A 148 10.88 -13.28 8.21
C GLU A 148 11.35 -11.98 7.54
N LYS A 149 11.18 -11.89 6.21
CA LYS A 149 11.57 -10.73 5.42
C LYS A 149 10.35 -9.85 5.08
N PRO A 150 10.54 -8.53 5.00
CA PRO A 150 9.49 -7.63 4.55
C PRO A 150 8.97 -8.02 3.16
N ARG A 151 7.65 -7.92 3.00
CA ARG A 151 6.97 -8.17 1.74
C ARG A 151 6.53 -6.84 1.10
N ASN A 152 6.99 -6.56 -0.12
CA ASN A 152 6.73 -5.29 -0.80
C ASN A 152 6.98 -4.05 0.08
N GLY A 153 8.06 -4.09 0.90
CA GLY A 153 8.43 -3.02 1.82
C GLY A 153 7.68 -2.98 3.16
N VAL A 154 6.70 -3.87 3.37
CA VAL A 154 5.91 -3.96 4.62
C VAL A 154 6.34 -5.17 5.43
N GLN A 155 6.69 -4.97 6.70
CA GLN A 155 6.94 -6.05 7.63
C GLN A 155 5.62 -6.63 8.12
N VAL A 156 5.33 -7.89 7.76
CA VAL A 156 4.19 -8.64 8.28
C VAL A 156 4.58 -9.22 9.63
N LYS A 157 3.82 -8.88 10.67
CA LYS A 157 4.07 -9.34 12.05
C LYS A 157 3.34 -10.65 12.31
N THR A 158 4.04 -11.71 12.70
CA THR A 158 3.43 -12.96 13.15
C THR A 158 3.15 -12.90 14.65
N VAL A 159 1.97 -13.38 15.06
CA VAL A 159 1.51 -13.39 16.45
C VAL A 159 1.05 -14.79 16.82
N CYS A 160 1.80 -15.43 17.72
CA CYS A 160 1.50 -16.81 18.13
C CYS A 160 0.29 -16.86 19.08
N GLU A 161 -0.71 -17.67 18.73
CA GLU A 161 -1.82 -18.01 19.63
C GLU A 161 -1.40 -19.15 20.57
N PRO A 162 -1.36 -18.96 21.88
CA PRO A 162 -0.99 -20.04 22.83
C PRO A 162 -2.02 -21.16 22.84
N LYS A 163 -3.27 -20.86 22.48
CA LYS A 163 -4.35 -21.82 22.29
C LYS A 163 -5.33 -21.30 21.25
N PHE A 164 -5.97 -22.22 20.54
CA PHE A 164 -6.98 -21.86 19.55
C PHE A 164 -8.21 -21.23 20.25
N LEU A 165 -8.50 -19.99 19.93
CA LEU A 165 -9.59 -19.18 20.50
C LEU A 165 -10.75 -18.93 19.51
N GLY A 166 -10.84 -19.70 18.46
CA GLY A 166 -11.82 -19.50 17.40
C GLY A 166 -11.44 -18.39 16.41
N THR A 167 -12.43 -17.87 15.71
CA THR A 167 -12.17 -17.00 14.54
C THR A 167 -11.62 -15.64 14.94
N ILE A 168 -12.18 -14.96 15.95
CA ILE A 168 -11.79 -13.59 16.31
C ILE A 168 -10.98 -13.51 17.60
N GLY A 169 -10.95 -14.59 18.37
CA GLY A 169 -10.33 -14.58 19.70
C GLY A 169 -8.82 -14.33 19.71
N SER A 170 -8.16 -14.59 18.58
CA SER A 170 -6.72 -14.39 18.41
C SER A 170 -6.31 -12.91 18.34
N ILE A 171 -7.21 -12.01 17.98
CA ILE A 171 -6.95 -10.56 17.92
C ILE A 171 -6.44 -10.03 19.26
N LYS A 172 -6.88 -10.58 20.37
CA LYS A 172 -6.45 -10.14 21.71
C LYS A 172 -4.96 -10.33 21.99
N PHE A 173 -4.25 -11.13 21.18
CA PHE A 173 -2.82 -11.34 21.30
C PHE A 173 -2.02 -10.37 20.42
N VAL A 174 -2.68 -9.61 19.56
CA VAL A 174 -2.05 -8.56 18.78
C VAL A 174 -1.85 -7.36 19.70
N GLU A 175 -0.58 -7.09 19.98
CA GLU A 175 -0.18 -5.92 20.76
C GLU A 175 0.04 -4.73 19.81
N ASN A 176 -0.32 -3.54 20.25
CA ASN A 176 -0.07 -2.27 19.55
C ASN A 176 -0.79 -2.17 18.20
N PHE A 177 -2.05 -1.77 18.24
CA PHE A 177 -2.73 -1.21 17.07
C PHE A 177 -2.30 0.25 16.89
N TYR A 178 -2.04 0.62 15.64
CA TYR A 178 -1.55 1.96 15.26
C TYR A 178 -2.67 2.85 14.73
N ASN A 179 -3.80 2.24 14.36
CA ASN A 179 -4.98 2.92 13.85
C ASN A 179 -6.22 2.53 14.68
N ASP A 180 -7.22 3.40 14.69
CA ASP A 180 -8.48 3.18 15.43
C ASP A 180 -9.37 2.10 14.77
N THR A 181 -9.07 1.74 13.53
CA THR A 181 -9.84 0.74 12.77
C THR A 181 -8.98 -0.47 12.43
N VAL A 182 -9.53 -1.66 12.70
CA VAL A 182 -8.89 -2.95 12.38
C VAL A 182 -9.78 -3.73 11.40
N LEU A 183 -9.17 -4.26 10.34
CA LEU A 183 -9.78 -5.15 9.35
C LEU A 183 -9.43 -6.60 9.65
#